data_f410fa32ff47030f145081d6254a3c84
#
_entry.id   f410fa32ff47030f145081d6254a3c84
#
_cell.length_a   1.000
_cell.length_b   1.000
_cell.length_c   1.000
_cell.angle_alpha   90.00
_cell.angle_beta   90.00
_cell.angle_gamma   90.00
#
_symmetry.space_group_name_H-M   'P 1'
#
loop_
_entity.id
_entity.type
_entity.pdbx_description
1 polymer ?
#
loop_
_entity_poly.entity_id
_entity_poly.type
_entity_poly.pdbx_seq_one_letter_code
_entity_poly.pdbx_strand_id
1 'polypeptide(L)'
;MPQLKERYVHKKCNEIHPQDDKDEIMLYIIKLYGLKDDYILPKFMLQLSNFEKQYHFTYSGMLKALKYWYEVKKNPVNKDFGLGIIPHIYKQAYDHYYALWLANEQNKGKDLNEYIPKDIVVTIKSPQRQIEKRPLFNFLDDEEEENN
;
A
#
# COMPACT_ATOMS: atom_id res chain seq x y z
N MET A 1 -21.06 40.87 27.35
CA MET A 1 -20.86 39.73 26.46
C MET A 1 -19.61 39.99 25.63
N PRO A 2 -18.59 39.14 25.65
CA PRO A 2 -17.43 39.33 24.83
C PRO A 2 -17.86 39.11 23.37
N GLN A 3 -17.68 40.11 22.52
CA GLN A 3 -17.89 40.01 21.09
C GLN A 3 -16.82 39.07 20.54
N LEU A 4 -17.24 37.94 19.98
CA LEU A 4 -16.43 37.09 19.13
C LEU A 4 -15.89 37.96 17.99
N LYS A 5 -14.57 38.17 17.97
CA LYS A 5 -13.91 38.79 16.82
C LYS A 5 -14.15 37.90 15.63
N GLU A 6 -15.03 38.31 14.72
CA GLU A 6 -15.20 37.69 13.41
C GLU A 6 -13.84 37.73 12.71
N ARG A 7 -13.20 36.58 12.57
CA ARG A 7 -12.03 36.44 11.72
C ARG A 7 -12.50 36.52 10.26
N TYR A 8 -12.09 37.55 9.58
CA TYR A 8 -12.27 37.64 8.14
C TYR A 8 -11.47 36.49 7.48
N VAL A 9 -12.19 35.47 7.05
CA VAL A 9 -11.62 34.36 6.28
C VAL A 9 -11.92 34.64 4.80
N HIS A 10 -10.90 34.66 3.98
CA HIS A 10 -11.03 34.80 2.54
C HIS A 10 -11.98 33.73 1.99
N LYS A 11 -12.96 34.07 1.16
CA LYS A 11 -13.93 33.12 0.58
C LYS A 11 -13.29 31.92 -0.11
N LYS A 12 -12.09 32.07 -0.70
CA LYS A 12 -11.30 30.99 -1.30
C LYS A 12 -10.57 30.11 -0.28
N CYS A 13 -10.38 30.57 0.95
CA CYS A 13 -9.75 29.80 2.03
C CYS A 13 -10.80 29.02 2.86
N ASN A 14 -12.09 29.22 2.59
CA ASN A 14 -13.17 28.51 3.27
C ASN A 14 -13.51 27.17 2.59
N GLU A 15 -12.87 26.86 1.48
CA GLU A 15 -12.83 25.51 0.95
C GLU A 15 -11.89 24.73 1.87
N ILE A 16 -12.52 23.98 2.77
CA ILE A 16 -12.00 22.99 3.73
C ILE A 16 -10.55 22.59 3.43
N HIS A 17 -9.62 23.49 3.71
CA HIS A 17 -8.27 23.07 3.99
C HIS A 17 -8.30 22.63 5.45
N PRO A 18 -8.03 21.36 5.76
CA PRO A 18 -7.78 20.95 7.12
C PRO A 18 -6.72 21.90 7.68
N GLN A 19 -7.13 22.71 8.65
CA GLN A 19 -6.29 23.84 9.11
C GLN A 19 -5.02 23.35 9.80
N ASP A 20 -5.00 22.05 10.16
CA ASP A 20 -3.86 21.36 10.75
C ASP A 20 -3.87 19.90 10.30
N ASP A 21 -2.68 19.33 10.10
CA ASP A 21 -2.48 17.90 9.83
C ASP A 21 -3.18 17.00 10.87
N LYS A 22 -3.38 17.53 12.09
CA LYS A 22 -4.17 16.90 13.14
C LYS A 22 -5.62 16.68 12.77
N ASP A 23 -6.25 17.71 12.21
CA ASP A 23 -7.67 17.63 11.84
C ASP A 23 -7.86 16.63 10.70
N GLU A 24 -6.93 16.58 9.76
CA GLU A 24 -7.00 15.64 8.65
C GLU A 24 -6.91 14.17 9.12
N ILE A 25 -5.95 13.85 10.00
CA ILE A 25 -5.84 12.49 10.53
C ILE A 25 -7.05 12.13 11.40
N MET A 26 -7.60 13.08 12.15
CA MET A 26 -8.79 12.83 12.97
C MET A 26 -10.03 12.57 12.12
N LEU A 27 -10.24 13.35 11.06
CA LEU A 27 -11.34 13.10 10.10
C LEU A 27 -11.19 11.74 9.43
N TYR A 28 -9.97 11.36 9.09
CA TYR A 28 -9.70 10.04 8.51
C TYR A 28 -10.03 8.91 9.50
N ILE A 29 -9.64 9.04 10.75
CA ILE A 29 -9.92 8.06 11.81
C ILE A 29 -11.44 7.94 12.04
N ILE A 30 -12.14 9.06 12.12
CA ILE A 30 -13.61 9.07 12.27
C ILE A 30 -14.28 8.32 11.13
N LYS A 31 -13.86 8.60 9.89
CA LYS A 31 -14.38 7.93 8.70
C LYS A 31 -14.06 6.43 8.69
N LEU A 32 -12.83 6.08 9.04
CA LEU A 32 -12.34 4.70 8.99
C LEU A 32 -13.05 3.79 10.01
N TYR A 33 -13.21 4.27 11.22
CA TYR A 33 -13.82 3.50 12.31
C TYR A 33 -15.34 3.72 12.42
N GLY A 34 -15.91 4.64 11.65
CA GLY A 34 -17.32 4.97 11.72
C GLY A 34 -17.74 5.47 13.10
N LEU A 35 -16.89 6.28 13.74
CA LEU A 35 -17.10 6.77 15.08
C LEU A 35 -18.26 7.77 15.07
N LYS A 36 -19.32 7.42 15.80
CA LYS A 36 -20.47 8.32 16.06
C LYS A 36 -20.39 8.95 17.43
N ASP A 37 -19.55 8.40 18.32
CA ASP A 37 -19.47 8.83 19.70
C ASP A 37 -18.16 9.58 19.97
N ASP A 38 -18.28 10.77 20.52
CA ASP A 38 -17.16 11.64 20.87
C ASP A 38 -16.22 11.07 21.95
N TYR A 39 -16.63 9.99 22.61
CA TYR A 39 -15.86 9.37 23.71
C TYR A 39 -14.55 8.69 23.27
N ILE A 40 -14.49 8.16 22.08
CA ILE A 40 -13.31 7.40 21.59
C ILE A 40 -12.26 8.34 21.01
N LEU A 41 -12.69 9.51 20.57
CA LEU A 41 -11.82 10.52 19.96
C LEU A 41 -10.64 10.96 20.87
N PRO A 42 -10.85 11.28 22.16
CA PRO A 42 -9.77 11.67 23.06
C PRO A 42 -8.69 10.59 23.22
N LYS A 43 -9.09 9.31 23.21
CA LYS A 43 -8.15 8.18 23.29
C LYS A 43 -7.23 8.14 22.07
N PHE A 44 -7.75 8.32 20.87
CA PHE A 44 -6.95 8.36 19.65
C PHE A 44 -6.04 9.58 19.59
N MET A 45 -6.54 10.74 20.04
CA MET A 45 -5.72 11.95 20.14
C MET A 45 -4.53 11.76 21.09
N LEU A 46 -4.77 11.12 22.22
CA LEU A 46 -3.71 10.81 23.18
C LEU A 46 -2.67 9.85 22.58
N GLN A 47 -3.11 8.81 21.87
CA GLN A 47 -2.20 7.88 21.19
C GLN A 47 -1.34 8.59 20.15
N LEU A 48 -1.93 9.44 19.31
CA LEU A 48 -1.19 10.21 18.30
C LEU A 48 -0.17 11.15 18.96
N SER A 49 -0.55 11.86 20.02
CA SER A 49 0.35 12.72 20.77
C SER A 49 1.51 11.94 21.43
N ASN A 50 1.24 10.74 21.92
CA ASN A 50 2.29 9.88 22.45
C ASN A 50 3.26 9.40 21.37
N PHE A 51 2.77 9.06 20.19
CA PHE A 51 3.64 8.68 19.07
C PHE A 51 4.49 9.85 18.57
N GLU A 52 3.93 11.06 18.54
CA GLU A 52 4.68 12.27 18.23
C GLU A 52 5.84 12.48 19.23
N LYS A 53 5.56 12.34 20.52
CA LYS A 53 6.56 12.55 21.60
C LYS A 53 7.60 11.43 21.66
N GLN A 54 7.19 10.18 21.48
CA GLN A 54 8.03 9.01 21.68
C GLN A 54 8.87 8.70 20.43
N TYR A 55 8.28 8.82 19.24
CA TYR A 55 8.91 8.41 17.97
C TYR A 55 9.22 9.59 17.07
N HIS A 56 8.83 10.80 17.44
CA HIS A 56 8.96 12.01 16.61
C HIS A 56 8.25 11.91 15.27
N PHE A 57 7.14 11.18 15.22
CA PHE A 57 6.33 11.04 14.02
C PHE A 57 5.54 12.32 13.74
N THR A 58 5.43 12.70 12.48
CA THR A 58 4.57 13.80 12.06
C THR A 58 3.13 13.31 11.88
N TYR A 59 2.14 14.17 12.11
CA TYR A 59 0.73 13.82 11.89
C TYR A 59 0.44 13.45 10.44
N SER A 60 1.03 14.15 9.48
CA SER A 60 0.96 13.81 8.06
C SER A 60 1.57 12.43 7.76
N GLY A 61 2.70 12.09 8.38
CA GLY A 61 3.33 10.78 8.25
C GLY A 61 2.47 9.67 8.85
N MET A 62 1.87 9.90 10.01
CA MET A 62 0.95 8.94 10.64
C MET A 62 -0.32 8.71 9.81
N LEU A 63 -0.86 9.77 9.22
CA LEU A 63 -1.99 9.66 8.28
C LEU A 63 -1.63 8.81 7.06
N LYS A 64 -0.47 9.06 6.45
CA LYS A 64 0.04 8.26 5.33
C LYS A 64 0.25 6.80 5.71
N ALA A 65 0.73 6.53 6.95
CA ALA A 65 0.87 5.17 7.46
C ALA A 65 -0.49 4.45 7.55
N LEU A 66 -1.53 5.13 8.06
CA LEU A 66 -2.88 4.57 8.10
C LEU A 66 -3.45 4.33 6.69
N LYS A 67 -3.32 5.29 5.78
CA LYS A 67 -3.74 5.13 4.39
C LYS A 67 -3.01 3.95 3.72
N TYR A 68 -1.71 3.83 3.94
CA TYR A 68 -0.94 2.70 3.43
C TYR A 68 -1.49 1.36 3.91
N TRP A 69 -1.78 1.23 5.20
CA TRP A 69 -2.27 -0.02 5.80
C TRP A 69 -3.67 -0.41 5.33
N TYR A 70 -4.59 0.53 5.27
CA TYR A 70 -5.99 0.24 4.96
C TYR A 70 -6.34 0.37 3.48
N GLU A 71 -5.75 1.31 2.75
CA GLU A 71 -6.06 1.55 1.34
C GLU A 71 -5.14 0.79 0.39
N VAL A 72 -3.82 0.79 0.65
CA VAL A 72 -2.84 0.12 -0.21
C VAL A 72 -2.76 -1.38 0.10
N LYS A 73 -2.60 -1.75 1.36
CA LYS A 73 -2.55 -3.15 1.81
C LYS A 73 -3.92 -3.79 1.92
N LYS A 74 -5.01 -3.00 1.93
CA LYS A 74 -6.40 -3.46 2.04
C LYS A 74 -6.68 -4.36 3.24
N ASN A 75 -6.03 -4.06 4.36
CA ASN A 75 -6.25 -4.80 5.59
C ASN A 75 -7.63 -4.47 6.18
N PRO A 76 -8.29 -5.42 6.85
CA PRO A 76 -9.57 -5.19 7.50
C PRO A 76 -9.41 -4.22 8.68
N VAL A 77 -10.41 -3.36 8.86
CA VAL A 77 -10.45 -2.43 9.99
C VAL A 77 -10.83 -3.19 11.25
N ASN A 78 -9.94 -3.24 12.22
CA ASN A 78 -10.22 -3.81 13.53
C ASN A 78 -10.30 -2.70 14.58
N LYS A 79 -11.47 -2.55 15.18
CA LYS A 79 -11.72 -1.50 16.17
C LYS A 79 -10.97 -1.72 17.48
N ASP A 80 -10.57 -2.96 17.77
CA ASP A 80 -9.92 -3.32 19.03
C ASP A 80 -8.44 -2.93 19.07
N PHE A 81 -7.77 -2.89 17.93
CA PHE A 81 -6.34 -2.56 17.86
C PHE A 81 -6.01 -1.07 17.92
N GLY A 82 -7.00 -0.20 17.75
CA GLY A 82 -6.77 1.25 17.74
C GLY A 82 -5.69 1.65 16.73
N LEU A 83 -4.84 2.60 17.11
CA LEU A 83 -3.76 3.12 16.29
C LEU A 83 -2.40 2.46 16.54
N GLY A 84 -2.34 1.39 17.32
CA GLY A 84 -1.09 0.71 17.71
C GLY A 84 -0.28 0.15 16.53
N ILE A 85 -0.87 0.02 15.35
CA ILE A 85 -0.18 -0.43 14.15
C ILE A 85 0.78 0.61 13.57
N ILE A 86 0.55 1.90 13.82
CA ILE A 86 1.31 3.01 13.22
C ILE A 86 2.82 2.86 13.38
N PRO A 87 3.39 2.61 14.58
CA PRO A 87 4.83 2.48 14.74
C PRO A 87 5.44 1.36 13.90
N HIS A 88 4.69 0.27 13.70
CA HIS A 88 5.18 -0.90 12.95
C HIS A 88 5.21 -0.69 11.44
N ILE A 89 4.31 0.13 10.93
CA ILE A 89 4.16 0.34 9.47
C ILE A 89 4.69 1.68 8.99
N TYR A 90 5.03 2.60 9.90
CA TYR A 90 5.42 3.97 9.56
C TYR A 90 6.57 4.03 8.55
N LYS A 91 7.62 3.23 8.76
CA LYS A 91 8.76 3.16 7.85
C LYS A 91 8.37 2.59 6.49
N GLN A 92 7.60 1.52 6.47
CA GLN A 92 7.15 0.90 5.22
C GLN A 92 6.28 1.85 4.39
N ALA A 93 5.40 2.59 5.05
CA ALA A 93 4.58 3.60 4.41
C ALA A 93 5.44 4.74 3.85
N TYR A 94 6.42 5.21 4.62
CA TYR A 94 7.35 6.24 4.18
C TYR A 94 8.10 5.79 2.92
N ASP A 95 8.69 4.60 2.93
CA ASP A 95 9.43 4.05 1.80
C ASP A 95 8.54 3.92 0.55
N HIS A 96 7.29 3.49 0.73
CA HIS A 96 6.32 3.37 -0.36
C HIS A 96 5.99 4.72 -0.99
N TYR A 97 5.62 5.72 -0.18
CA TYR A 97 5.27 7.05 -0.71
C TYR A 97 6.47 7.80 -1.24
N TYR A 98 7.66 7.58 -0.68
CA TYR A 98 8.90 8.13 -1.21
C TYR A 98 9.23 7.55 -2.59
N ALA A 99 9.08 6.25 -2.77
CA ALA A 99 9.26 5.60 -4.08
C ALA A 99 8.27 6.15 -5.13
N LEU A 100 6.99 6.35 -4.75
CA LEU A 100 5.99 6.95 -5.63
C LEU A 100 6.35 8.40 -6.00
N TRP A 101 6.78 9.18 -5.02
CA TRP A 101 7.22 10.55 -5.27
C TRP A 101 8.41 10.59 -6.22
N LEU A 102 9.41 9.75 -6.00
CA LEU A 102 10.59 9.65 -6.84
C LEU A 102 10.22 9.25 -8.28
N ALA A 103 9.33 8.27 -8.44
CA ALA A 103 8.82 7.88 -9.76
C ALA A 103 8.10 9.04 -10.48
N ASN A 104 7.29 9.80 -9.74
CA ASN A 104 6.61 10.96 -10.29
C ASN A 104 7.60 12.06 -10.71
N GLU A 105 8.64 12.31 -9.90
CA GLU A 105 9.68 13.28 -10.24
C GLU A 105 10.45 12.86 -11.51
N GLN A 106 10.81 11.58 -11.62
CA GLN A 106 11.50 11.05 -12.79
C GLN A 106 10.63 11.06 -14.06
N ASN A 107 9.32 11.01 -13.92
CA ASN A 107 8.37 11.04 -15.03
C ASN A 107 7.86 12.45 -15.36
N LYS A 108 8.20 13.45 -14.58
CA LYS A 108 7.87 14.84 -14.89
C LYS A 108 8.44 15.22 -16.25
N GLY A 109 7.59 15.69 -17.15
CA GLY A 109 7.95 16.10 -18.50
C GLY A 109 8.10 14.96 -19.51
N LYS A 110 7.80 13.71 -19.12
CA LYS A 110 7.68 12.61 -20.07
C LYS A 110 6.22 12.48 -20.49
N ASP A 111 5.95 12.69 -21.76
CA ASP A 111 4.63 12.41 -22.32
C ASP A 111 4.49 10.88 -22.48
N LEU A 112 3.68 10.26 -21.63
CA LEU A 112 3.44 8.81 -21.68
C LEU A 112 2.71 8.39 -22.98
N ASN A 113 2.10 9.34 -23.70
CA ASN A 113 1.47 9.08 -24.99
C ASN A 113 2.49 8.96 -26.11
N GLU A 114 3.70 9.48 -25.94
CA GLU A 114 4.81 9.31 -26.89
C GLU A 114 5.63 8.05 -26.65
N TYR A 115 5.35 7.30 -25.58
CA TYR A 115 6.04 6.06 -25.32
C TYR A 115 5.52 4.97 -26.28
N ILE A 116 6.20 4.81 -27.37
CA ILE A 116 6.02 3.64 -28.25
C ILE A 116 6.86 2.51 -27.64
N PRO A 117 6.23 1.47 -27.09
CA PRO A 117 6.99 0.32 -26.59
C PRO A 117 7.77 -0.26 -27.76
N LYS A 118 9.09 -0.38 -27.62
CA LYS A 118 9.90 -1.13 -28.57
C LYS A 118 9.49 -2.59 -28.45
N ASP A 119 8.86 -3.13 -29.48
CA ASP A 119 8.55 -4.54 -29.55
C ASP A 119 9.86 -5.33 -29.50
N ILE A 120 10.16 -5.91 -28.34
CA ILE A 120 11.30 -6.82 -28.22
C ILE A 120 10.80 -8.19 -28.69
N VAL A 121 11.06 -8.50 -29.95
CA VAL A 121 10.80 -9.84 -30.47
C VAL A 121 11.85 -10.79 -29.91
N VAL A 122 11.47 -11.55 -28.90
CA VAL A 122 12.31 -12.61 -28.37
C VAL A 122 12.01 -13.89 -29.14
N THR A 123 12.93 -14.29 -30.02
CA THR A 123 12.84 -15.57 -30.71
C THR A 123 13.25 -16.68 -29.75
N ILE A 124 12.28 -17.35 -29.15
CA ILE A 124 12.52 -18.52 -28.30
C ILE A 124 12.71 -19.72 -29.25
N LYS A 125 13.94 -20.24 -29.32
CA LYS A 125 14.18 -21.50 -30.02
C LYS A 125 13.43 -22.61 -29.27
N SER A 126 12.57 -23.32 -29.99
CA SER A 126 11.91 -24.49 -29.41
C SER A 126 12.97 -25.45 -28.86
N PRO A 127 12.83 -25.90 -27.60
CA PRO A 127 13.73 -26.95 -27.09
C PRO A 127 13.60 -28.17 -27.99
N GLN A 128 14.72 -28.58 -28.59
CA GLN A 128 14.75 -29.83 -29.34
C GLN A 128 14.50 -30.96 -28.34
N ARG A 129 13.34 -31.54 -28.42
CA ARG A 129 13.01 -32.74 -27.65
C ARG A 129 13.89 -33.86 -28.17
N GLN A 130 14.95 -34.22 -27.46
CA GLN A 130 15.65 -35.47 -27.67
C GLN A 130 14.68 -36.59 -27.21
N ILE A 131 13.97 -37.16 -28.13
CA ILE A 131 13.20 -38.37 -27.87
C ILE A 131 14.23 -39.50 -27.82
N GLU A 132 14.69 -39.84 -26.62
CA GLU A 132 15.35 -41.11 -26.41
C GLU A 132 14.35 -42.18 -26.81
N LYS A 133 14.58 -42.85 -27.93
CA LYS A 133 13.81 -44.02 -28.30
C LYS A 133 14.15 -45.10 -27.28
N ARG A 134 13.29 -45.20 -26.25
CA ARG A 134 13.34 -46.38 -25.39
C ARG A 134 13.06 -47.61 -26.28
N PRO A 135 13.91 -48.63 -26.26
CA PRO A 135 13.63 -49.83 -26.99
C PRO A 135 12.23 -50.34 -26.60
N LEU A 136 11.39 -50.58 -27.57
CA LEU A 136 10.14 -51.26 -27.33
C LEU A 136 10.47 -52.59 -26.64
N PHE A 137 9.80 -52.89 -25.54
CA PHE A 137 9.85 -54.20 -24.91
C PHE A 137 9.57 -55.26 -25.97
N ASN A 138 10.55 -56.12 -26.23
CA ASN A 138 10.34 -57.31 -27.03
C ASN A 138 9.69 -58.34 -26.12
N PHE A 139 8.38 -58.45 -26.20
CA PHE A 139 7.59 -59.47 -25.53
C PHE A 139 7.78 -60.90 -26.09
N LEU A 140 8.64 -61.03 -27.12
CA LEU A 140 8.78 -62.30 -27.87
C LEU A 140 10.04 -63.07 -27.50
N ASP A 141 10.88 -62.61 -26.60
CA ASP A 141 12.13 -63.29 -26.24
C ASP A 141 12.05 -64.18 -25.00
N ASP A 142 10.85 -64.37 -24.40
CA ASP A 142 10.70 -65.18 -23.19
C ASP A 142 10.07 -66.55 -23.42
N GLU A 143 9.96 -67.06 -24.64
CA GLU A 143 9.37 -68.39 -24.92
C GLU A 143 10.33 -69.40 -25.50
N GLU A 144 11.60 -69.48 -25.17
CA GLU A 144 12.45 -70.59 -25.52
C GLU A 144 13.49 -70.91 -24.43
N GLU A 145 13.07 -71.35 -23.24
CA GLU A 145 13.94 -72.19 -22.36
C GLU A 145 13.10 -73.00 -21.36
N GLU A 146 12.24 -73.87 -21.90
CA GLU A 146 11.78 -75.08 -21.17
C GLU A 146 11.65 -76.25 -22.13
N ASN A 147 12.80 -76.92 -22.47
CA ASN A 147 12.80 -78.32 -22.82
C ASN A 147 14.26 -78.82 -22.99
N ASN A 148 14.85 -79.27 -21.90
CA ASN A 148 15.64 -80.49 -21.85
C ASN A 148 16.16 -80.67 -20.43
#